data_48f50a6192695495041f3e22a088460c
#
_entry.id   48f50a6192695495041f3e22a088460c
#
_cell.length_a   1.000
_cell.length_b   1.000
_cell.length_c   1.000
_cell.angle_alpha   90.00
_cell.angle_beta   90.00
_cell.angle_gamma   90.00
#
_symmetry.space_group_name_H-M   'P 1'
#
loop_
_entity.id
_entity.type
_entity.pdbx_description
1 polymer ?
#
loop_
_entity_poly.entity_id
_entity_poly.type
_entity_poly.pdbx_seq_one_letter_code
_entity_poly.pdbx_strand_id
1 'polypeptide(L)'
;DPAYIVFTSGSTGVPKGVTGCHRALIDYANALCPVIGADEESVFAMQVPLYVDACMKELLSVIKCGSTAYLMKQSMFLSPIKAVEFLNEHRVNTLCWVASALTIISGLGAFEDIKPQYMRTVCFGSEVFPVKQLQLWQSACPGARFINLYGPTEATGMSFYYVVDR
;
A
#
# COMPACT_ATOMS: atom_id res chain seq x y z
N ASP A 1 -1.37 19.92 17.65
CA ASP A 1 -2.78 19.99 17.27
C ASP A 1 -3.23 18.72 16.57
N PRO A 2 -4.51 18.30 16.73
CA PRO A 2 -5.09 17.19 15.99
C PRO A 2 -5.01 17.43 14.46
N ALA A 3 -4.78 16.36 13.70
CA ALA A 3 -4.73 16.40 12.24
C ALA A 3 -5.82 15.56 11.58
N TYR A 4 -6.16 14.41 12.20
CA TYR A 4 -7.21 13.51 11.71
C TYR A 4 -7.83 12.70 12.84
N ILE A 5 -9.00 12.13 12.56
CA ILE A 5 -9.66 11.15 13.41
C ILE A 5 -10.09 9.98 12.53
N VAL A 6 -9.70 8.77 12.92
CA VAL A 6 -10.14 7.52 12.29
C VAL A 6 -10.85 6.66 13.31
N PHE A 7 -11.99 6.11 12.93
CA PHE A 7 -12.75 5.22 13.80
C PHE A 7 -12.34 3.77 13.64
N THR A 8 -12.09 3.10 14.77
CA THR A 8 -11.86 1.66 14.83
C THR A 8 -13.04 0.95 15.47
N SER A 9 -13.24 -0.33 15.17
CA SER A 9 -14.40 -1.11 15.61
C SER A 9 -14.54 -1.30 17.13
N GLY A 10 -13.50 -0.95 17.91
CA GLY A 10 -13.50 -1.08 19.36
C GLY A 10 -13.85 -2.49 19.88
N SER A 11 -13.11 -3.01 20.84
CA SER A 11 -13.33 -4.34 21.44
C SER A 11 -14.68 -4.49 22.17
N THR A 12 -15.33 -3.38 22.49
CA THR A 12 -16.64 -3.31 23.17
C THR A 12 -17.81 -3.17 22.21
N GLY A 13 -17.59 -3.19 20.88
CA GLY A 13 -18.62 -2.97 19.87
C GLY A 13 -18.97 -1.49 19.63
N VAL A 14 -18.49 -0.57 20.45
CA VAL A 14 -18.66 0.88 20.24
C VAL A 14 -17.43 1.41 19.50
N PRO A 15 -17.61 2.04 18.31
CA PRO A 15 -16.49 2.62 17.57
C PRO A 15 -15.73 3.65 18.41
N LYS A 16 -14.39 3.59 18.35
CA LYS A 16 -13.50 4.53 19.02
C LYS A 16 -12.80 5.41 18.01
N GLY A 17 -12.85 6.74 18.23
CA GLY A 17 -12.12 7.69 17.41
C GLY A 17 -10.65 7.78 17.84
N VAL A 18 -9.73 7.34 16.98
CA VAL A 18 -8.30 7.52 17.19
C VAL A 18 -7.88 8.84 16.58
N THR A 19 -7.32 9.72 17.40
CA THR A 19 -6.89 11.05 16.98
C THR A 19 -5.39 11.07 16.73
N GLY A 20 -5.00 11.36 15.48
CA GLY A 20 -3.60 11.60 15.11
C GLY A 20 -3.27 13.10 15.09
N CYS A 21 -2.02 13.44 15.40
CA CYS A 21 -1.55 14.82 15.37
C CYS A 21 -0.59 15.06 14.19
N HIS A 22 -0.41 16.33 13.81
CA HIS A 22 0.49 16.73 12.70
C HIS A 22 1.92 16.22 12.89
N ARG A 23 2.44 16.28 14.11
CA ARG A 23 3.79 15.80 14.41
C ARG A 23 3.93 14.30 14.11
N ALA A 24 2.94 13.50 14.52
CA ALA A 24 2.95 12.07 14.26
C ALA A 24 2.93 11.75 12.76
N LEU A 25 2.18 12.51 11.95
CA LEU A 25 2.19 12.37 10.48
C LEU A 25 3.56 12.70 9.87
N ILE A 26 4.22 13.76 10.35
CA ILE A 26 5.55 14.15 9.88
C ILE A 26 6.58 13.08 10.25
N ASP A 27 6.57 12.62 11.51
CA ASP A 27 7.47 11.58 12.00
C ASP A 27 7.25 10.27 11.24
N TYR A 28 5.98 9.91 10.98
CA TYR A 28 5.60 8.75 10.19
C TYR A 28 6.13 8.83 8.75
N ALA A 29 5.92 9.96 8.07
CA ALA A 29 6.45 10.16 6.72
C ALA A 29 7.98 10.10 6.68
N ASN A 30 8.65 10.66 7.71
CA ASN A 30 10.11 10.63 7.84
C ASN A 30 10.65 9.20 8.00
N ALA A 31 9.94 8.35 8.73
CA ALA A 31 10.31 6.96 8.95
C ALA A 31 9.97 6.08 7.74
N LEU A 32 8.76 6.24 7.16
CA LEU A 32 8.26 5.35 6.12
C LEU A 32 8.94 5.54 4.77
N CYS A 33 9.13 6.78 4.31
CA CYS A 33 9.65 7.02 2.96
C CYS A 33 11.00 6.34 2.69
N PRO A 34 11.99 6.36 3.60
CA PRO A 34 13.23 5.61 3.41
C PRO A 34 13.02 4.08 3.36
N VAL A 35 12.10 3.55 4.18
CA VAL A 35 11.81 2.11 4.24
C VAL A 35 11.28 1.62 2.91
N ILE A 36 10.27 2.32 2.33
CA ILE A 36 9.69 1.94 1.05
C ILE A 36 10.53 2.38 -0.16
N GLY A 37 11.54 3.23 0.06
CA GLY A 37 12.37 3.78 -0.99
C GLY A 37 11.62 4.80 -1.86
N ALA A 38 10.72 5.59 -1.24
CA ALA A 38 9.99 6.64 -1.94
C ALA A 38 10.88 7.83 -2.27
N ASP A 39 10.78 8.30 -3.51
CA ASP A 39 11.51 9.43 -4.08
C ASP A 39 10.59 10.20 -5.06
N GLU A 40 11.13 11.22 -5.73
CA GLU A 40 10.40 12.02 -6.73
C GLU A 40 9.99 11.21 -7.98
N GLU A 41 10.70 10.12 -8.28
CA GLU A 41 10.41 9.22 -9.40
C GLU A 41 9.38 8.14 -9.03
N SER A 42 8.97 8.07 -7.78
CA SER A 42 7.99 7.09 -7.33
C SER A 42 6.61 7.41 -7.90
N VAL A 43 5.97 6.39 -8.45
CA VAL A 43 4.61 6.47 -9.00
C VAL A 43 3.75 5.45 -8.27
N PHE A 44 2.80 5.94 -7.48
CA PHE A 44 1.90 5.13 -6.68
C PHE A 44 0.57 4.90 -7.40
N ALA A 45 -0.05 3.76 -7.14
CA ALA A 45 -1.46 3.51 -7.41
C ALA A 45 -2.20 3.40 -6.08
N MET A 46 -2.97 4.42 -5.72
CA MET A 46 -3.74 4.45 -4.48
C MET A 46 -5.02 3.63 -4.61
N GLN A 47 -5.08 2.53 -3.86
CA GLN A 47 -6.22 1.62 -3.83
C GLN A 47 -7.10 1.85 -2.60
N VAL A 48 -6.50 2.26 -1.50
CA VAL A 48 -7.18 2.43 -0.21
C VAL A 48 -8.01 3.71 -0.21
N PRO A 49 -9.28 3.66 0.23
CA PRO A 49 -10.11 4.85 0.37
C PRO A 49 -9.52 5.87 1.34
N LEU A 50 -9.73 7.17 1.07
CA LEU A 50 -9.17 8.26 1.88
C LEU A 50 -9.77 8.37 3.31
N TYR A 51 -10.81 7.62 3.62
CA TYR A 51 -11.41 7.57 4.97
C TYR A 51 -10.79 6.48 5.87
N VAL A 52 -9.77 5.76 5.39
CA VAL A 52 -9.02 4.75 6.14
C VAL A 52 -7.59 5.24 6.32
N ASP A 53 -7.01 5.09 7.51
CA ASP A 53 -5.65 5.55 7.83
C ASP A 53 -4.56 4.90 6.94
N ALA A 54 -4.84 3.73 6.39
CA ALA A 54 -3.94 3.06 5.46
C ALA A 54 -3.59 3.88 4.22
N CYS A 55 -4.43 4.86 3.81
CA CYS A 55 -4.13 5.78 2.69
C CYS A 55 -2.96 6.74 3.00
N MET A 56 -2.65 6.94 4.28
CA MET A 56 -1.58 7.84 4.70
C MET A 56 -0.20 7.42 4.19
N LYS A 57 0.01 6.12 3.91
CA LYS A 57 1.27 5.62 3.35
C LYS A 57 1.64 6.31 2.05
N GLU A 58 0.72 6.29 1.11
CA GLU A 58 0.93 6.87 -0.22
C GLU A 58 0.78 8.39 -0.18
N LEU A 59 -0.25 8.91 0.48
CA LEU A 59 -0.54 10.34 0.54
C LEU A 59 0.64 11.13 1.13
N LEU A 60 1.17 10.68 2.27
CA LEU A 60 2.30 11.37 2.92
C LEU A 60 3.60 11.20 2.13
N SER A 61 3.79 10.05 1.46
CA SER A 61 4.94 9.86 0.58
C SER A 61 4.90 10.82 -0.61
N VAL A 62 3.73 11.00 -1.23
CA VAL A 62 3.53 11.97 -2.31
C VAL A 62 3.84 13.39 -1.85
N ILE A 63 3.29 13.81 -0.72
CA ILE A 63 3.50 15.16 -0.19
C ILE A 63 4.97 15.40 0.18
N LYS A 64 5.62 14.41 0.80
CA LYS A 64 6.99 14.55 1.29
C LYS A 64 8.03 14.48 0.17
N CYS A 65 7.88 13.55 -0.76
CA CYS A 65 8.90 13.23 -1.76
C CYS A 65 8.64 13.90 -3.11
N GLY A 66 7.49 14.57 -3.30
CA GLY A 66 7.08 15.10 -4.60
C GLY A 66 6.73 14.00 -5.62
N SER A 67 6.38 12.81 -5.14
CA SER A 67 6.02 11.65 -5.95
C SER A 67 4.69 11.84 -6.68
N THR A 68 4.40 10.97 -7.64
CA THR A 68 3.09 10.93 -8.33
C THR A 68 2.20 9.85 -7.74
N ALA A 69 0.89 10.10 -7.65
CA ALA A 69 -0.08 9.08 -7.30
C ALA A 69 -1.31 9.12 -8.21
N TYR A 70 -1.75 7.94 -8.64
CA TYR A 70 -2.99 7.73 -9.38
C TYR A 70 -4.03 7.06 -8.50
N LEU A 71 -5.25 7.59 -8.48
CA LEU A 71 -6.35 7.00 -7.74
C LEU A 71 -6.97 5.86 -8.55
N MET A 72 -6.94 4.65 -8.00
CA MET A 72 -7.57 3.49 -8.63
C MET A 72 -9.03 3.37 -8.23
N LYS A 73 -9.89 3.13 -9.22
CA LYS A 73 -11.29 2.79 -8.95
C LYS A 73 -11.40 1.37 -8.40
N GLN A 74 -12.19 1.18 -7.35
CA GLN A 74 -12.43 -0.15 -6.78
C GLN A 74 -12.96 -1.17 -7.81
N SER A 75 -13.73 -0.72 -8.80
CA SER A 75 -14.23 -1.56 -9.88
C SER A 75 -13.14 -2.20 -10.73
N MET A 76 -11.90 -1.68 -10.72
CA MET A 76 -10.79 -2.28 -11.46
C MET A 76 -10.40 -3.65 -10.90
N PHE A 77 -10.62 -3.89 -9.61
CA PHE A 77 -10.35 -5.18 -8.97
C PHE A 77 -11.35 -6.29 -9.39
N LEU A 78 -12.47 -5.92 -10.03
CA LEU A 78 -13.38 -6.89 -10.66
C LEU A 78 -12.79 -7.49 -11.95
N SER A 79 -11.77 -6.86 -12.52
CA SER A 79 -11.03 -7.36 -13.68
C SER A 79 -9.53 -7.22 -13.42
N PRO A 80 -8.87 -8.22 -12.83
CA PRO A 80 -7.46 -8.15 -12.45
C PRO A 80 -6.51 -7.77 -13.59
N ILE A 81 -6.81 -8.21 -14.82
CA ILE A 81 -6.06 -7.83 -16.02
C ILE A 81 -6.09 -6.31 -16.19
N LYS A 82 -7.28 -5.68 -16.09
CA LYS A 82 -7.40 -4.21 -16.20
C LYS A 82 -6.68 -3.46 -15.09
N ALA A 83 -6.61 -4.05 -13.90
CA ALA A 83 -5.81 -3.46 -12.83
C ALA A 83 -4.32 -3.46 -13.18
N VAL A 84 -3.79 -4.54 -13.75
CA VAL A 84 -2.38 -4.62 -14.18
C VAL A 84 -2.14 -3.73 -15.42
N GLU A 85 -3.08 -3.67 -16.37
CA GLU A 85 -3.02 -2.71 -17.49
C GLU A 85 -2.88 -1.27 -17.00
N PHE A 86 -3.70 -0.88 -16.01
CA PHE A 86 -3.62 0.44 -15.38
C PHE A 86 -2.25 0.69 -14.75
N LEU A 87 -1.68 -0.29 -14.02
CA LEU A 87 -0.34 -0.17 -13.45
C LEU A 87 0.72 0.08 -14.54
N ASN A 88 0.61 -0.61 -15.67
CA ASN A 88 1.55 -0.47 -16.78
C ASN A 88 1.36 0.83 -17.55
N GLU A 89 0.11 1.23 -17.84
CA GLU A 89 -0.22 2.49 -18.53
C GLU A 89 0.35 3.69 -17.81
N HIS A 90 0.20 3.72 -16.49
CA HIS A 90 0.68 4.82 -15.64
C HIS A 90 2.11 4.62 -15.11
N ARG A 91 2.81 3.58 -15.56
CA ARG A 91 4.19 3.25 -15.12
C ARG A 91 4.31 3.19 -13.60
N VAL A 92 3.30 2.67 -12.93
CA VAL A 92 3.30 2.51 -11.48
C VAL A 92 4.46 1.62 -11.06
N ASN A 93 5.27 2.12 -10.13
CA ASN A 93 6.47 1.43 -9.66
C ASN A 93 6.46 1.13 -8.16
N THR A 94 5.51 1.68 -7.41
CA THR A 94 5.41 1.49 -5.97
C THR A 94 3.97 1.24 -5.55
N LEU A 95 3.74 0.15 -4.83
CA LEU A 95 2.44 -0.20 -4.24
C LEU A 95 2.54 -0.24 -2.72
N CYS A 96 1.52 0.28 -2.04
CA CYS A 96 1.36 0.16 -0.59
C CYS A 96 -0.06 -0.33 -0.26
N TRP A 97 -0.39 -1.54 -0.73
CA TRP A 97 -1.74 -2.08 -0.72
C TRP A 97 -2.02 -3.01 0.46
N VAL A 98 -3.29 -3.24 0.73
CA VAL A 98 -3.72 -4.33 1.60
C VAL A 98 -3.46 -5.68 0.93
N ALA A 99 -3.18 -6.72 1.71
CA ALA A 99 -2.84 -8.04 1.17
C ALA A 99 -3.97 -8.67 0.34
N SER A 100 -5.23 -8.41 0.69
CA SER A 100 -6.40 -8.86 -0.08
C SER A 100 -6.44 -8.31 -1.50
N ALA A 101 -6.09 -7.04 -1.72
CA ALA A 101 -6.05 -6.44 -3.05
C ALA A 101 -4.99 -7.10 -3.94
N LEU A 102 -3.81 -7.38 -3.40
CA LEU A 102 -2.75 -8.12 -4.10
C LEU A 102 -3.18 -9.56 -4.40
N THR A 103 -3.86 -10.20 -3.45
CA THR A 103 -4.37 -11.58 -3.57
C THR A 103 -5.41 -11.71 -4.68
N ILE A 104 -6.30 -10.73 -4.85
CA ILE A 104 -7.28 -10.73 -5.94
C ILE A 104 -6.58 -10.78 -7.30
N ILE A 105 -5.57 -9.94 -7.51
CA ILE A 105 -4.85 -9.88 -8.80
C ILE A 105 -4.14 -11.20 -9.09
N SER A 106 -3.34 -11.71 -8.16
CA SER A 106 -2.58 -12.92 -8.37
C SER A 106 -3.44 -14.20 -8.30
N GLY A 107 -4.49 -14.19 -7.47
CA GLY A 107 -5.36 -15.36 -7.26
C GLY A 107 -6.31 -15.64 -8.42
N LEU A 108 -6.64 -14.63 -9.22
CA LEU A 108 -7.48 -14.76 -10.42
C LEU A 108 -6.66 -14.91 -11.72
N GLY A 109 -5.37 -15.22 -11.61
CA GLY A 109 -4.54 -15.62 -12.74
C GLY A 109 -4.11 -14.48 -13.67
N ALA A 110 -4.21 -13.20 -13.26
CA ALA A 110 -3.84 -12.08 -14.13
C ALA A 110 -2.42 -12.18 -14.69
N PHE A 111 -1.49 -12.77 -13.92
CA PHE A 111 -0.07 -12.87 -14.31
C PHE A 111 0.23 -13.91 -15.39
N GLU A 112 -0.75 -14.72 -15.78
CA GLU A 112 -0.64 -15.63 -16.95
C GLU A 112 -0.71 -14.82 -18.24
N ASP A 113 -1.49 -13.72 -18.26
CA ASP A 113 -1.73 -12.89 -19.44
C ASP A 113 -0.87 -11.61 -19.43
N ILE A 114 -0.76 -10.95 -18.27
CA ILE A 114 -0.08 -9.66 -18.16
C ILE A 114 0.64 -9.52 -16.81
N LYS A 115 1.83 -8.92 -16.82
CA LYS A 115 2.63 -8.66 -15.62
C LYS A 115 2.92 -7.18 -15.43
N PRO A 116 3.06 -6.70 -14.16
CA PRO A 116 3.53 -5.34 -13.91
C PRO A 116 4.97 -5.17 -14.43
N GLN A 117 5.18 -4.13 -15.25
CA GLN A 117 6.45 -3.94 -15.96
C GLN A 117 7.44 -3.03 -15.25
N TYR A 118 6.95 -2.13 -14.40
CA TYR A 118 7.74 -1.05 -13.82
C TYR A 118 7.98 -1.19 -12.32
N MET A 119 7.55 -2.29 -11.69
CA MET A 119 7.50 -2.43 -10.24
C MET A 119 8.89 -2.41 -9.59
N ARG A 120 9.11 -1.45 -8.69
CA ARG A 120 10.31 -1.30 -7.84
C ARG A 120 10.07 -1.79 -6.42
N THR A 121 8.90 -1.46 -5.85
CA THR A 121 8.57 -1.79 -4.46
C THR A 121 7.10 -2.22 -4.34
N VAL A 122 6.86 -3.31 -3.65
CA VAL A 122 5.52 -3.79 -3.27
C VAL A 122 5.45 -3.89 -1.75
N CYS A 123 4.77 -2.93 -1.13
CA CYS A 123 4.47 -2.97 0.29
C CYS A 123 3.07 -3.55 0.51
N PHE A 124 2.94 -4.40 1.51
CA PHE A 124 1.67 -5.00 1.90
C PHE A 124 1.55 -5.05 3.42
N GLY A 125 0.34 -5.06 3.92
CA GLY A 125 0.08 -5.09 5.37
C GLY A 125 -1.39 -5.09 5.69
N SER A 126 -1.70 -4.87 6.96
CA SER A 126 -3.05 -4.86 7.56
C SER A 126 -3.72 -6.23 7.62
N GLU A 127 -3.30 -7.19 6.82
CA GLU A 127 -3.87 -8.53 6.69
C GLU A 127 -2.75 -9.56 6.45
N VAL A 128 -3.06 -10.83 6.67
CA VAL A 128 -2.15 -11.93 6.32
C VAL A 128 -2.06 -12.05 4.80
N PHE A 129 -0.86 -12.00 4.25
CA PHE A 129 -0.63 -12.25 2.83
C PHE A 129 -0.25 -13.73 2.64
N PRO A 130 -1.06 -14.54 1.95
CA PRO A 130 -0.75 -15.95 1.74
C PRO A 130 0.57 -16.13 0.97
N VAL A 131 1.45 -16.99 1.46
CA VAL A 131 2.79 -17.21 0.89
C VAL A 131 2.73 -17.54 -0.60
N LYS A 132 1.78 -18.38 -1.04
CA LYS A 132 1.59 -18.72 -2.45
C LYS A 132 1.34 -17.46 -3.30
N GLN A 133 0.53 -16.53 -2.81
CA GLN A 133 0.22 -15.29 -3.53
C GLN A 133 1.42 -14.35 -3.57
N LEU A 134 2.15 -14.25 -2.48
CA LEU A 134 3.41 -13.51 -2.44
C LEU A 134 4.43 -14.05 -3.46
N GLN A 135 4.58 -15.38 -3.56
CA GLN A 135 5.46 -16.01 -4.56
C GLN A 135 5.05 -15.72 -6.01
N LEU A 136 3.74 -15.64 -6.30
CA LEU A 136 3.24 -15.24 -7.62
C LEU A 136 3.66 -13.79 -7.95
N TRP A 137 3.51 -12.88 -7.01
CA TRP A 137 3.96 -11.50 -7.15
C TRP A 137 5.47 -11.40 -7.30
N GLN A 138 6.26 -12.13 -6.51
CA GLN A 138 7.73 -12.16 -6.64
C GLN A 138 8.17 -12.70 -8.00
N SER A 139 7.46 -13.69 -8.54
CA SER A 139 7.72 -14.24 -9.87
C SER A 139 7.31 -13.28 -10.98
N ALA A 140 6.22 -12.54 -10.81
CA ALA A 140 5.75 -11.54 -11.77
C ALA A 140 6.64 -10.29 -11.80
N CYS A 141 7.22 -9.91 -10.65
CA CYS A 141 8.04 -8.72 -10.47
C CYS A 141 9.43 -9.07 -9.92
N PRO A 142 10.32 -9.74 -10.68
CA PRO A 142 11.58 -10.30 -10.16
C PRO A 142 12.58 -9.22 -9.69
N GLY A 143 12.44 -7.97 -10.14
CA GLY A 143 13.28 -6.85 -9.72
C GLY A 143 12.76 -6.08 -8.51
N ALA A 144 11.51 -6.33 -8.08
CA ALA A 144 10.89 -5.56 -7.02
C ALA A 144 11.32 -6.00 -5.62
N ARG A 145 11.36 -5.04 -4.69
CA ARG A 145 11.45 -5.29 -3.25
C ARG A 145 10.05 -5.57 -2.69
N PHE A 146 9.96 -6.51 -1.77
CA PHE A 146 8.71 -6.83 -1.07
C PHE A 146 8.86 -6.50 0.41
N ILE A 147 7.93 -5.71 0.94
CA ILE A 147 8.01 -5.20 2.32
C ILE A 147 6.68 -5.45 3.01
N ASN A 148 6.72 -6.24 4.07
CA ASN A 148 5.58 -6.39 4.96
C ASN A 148 5.57 -5.25 5.97
N LEU A 149 4.45 -4.54 6.07
CA LEU A 149 4.23 -3.43 6.97
C LEU A 149 3.18 -3.82 8.01
N TYR A 150 3.44 -3.50 9.27
CA TYR A 150 2.50 -3.73 10.36
C TYR A 150 2.40 -2.51 11.27
N GLY A 151 1.19 -2.19 11.69
CA GLY A 151 0.94 -1.16 12.70
C GLY A 151 -0.56 -0.98 12.95
N PRO A 152 -0.97 -0.79 14.20
CA PRO A 152 -2.34 -0.44 14.54
C PRO A 152 -2.59 1.05 14.29
N THR A 153 -3.85 1.41 14.06
CA THR A 153 -4.29 2.82 13.87
C THR A 153 -3.84 3.72 15.02
N GLU A 154 -3.82 3.19 16.24
CA GLU A 154 -3.41 3.92 17.46
C GLU A 154 -1.92 4.32 17.47
N ALA A 155 -1.09 3.65 16.65
CA ALA A 155 0.34 3.98 16.51
C ALA A 155 0.65 4.79 15.24
N THR A 156 -0.33 5.46 14.66
CA THR A 156 -0.20 6.30 13.46
C THR A 156 0.28 5.50 12.24
N GLY A 157 -0.51 4.50 11.85
CA GLY A 157 -0.24 3.67 10.68
C GLY A 157 0.78 2.55 10.95
N MET A 158 1.81 2.42 10.11
CA MET A 158 2.73 1.29 10.17
C MET A 158 3.92 1.59 11.08
N SER A 159 4.11 0.78 12.14
CA SER A 159 5.16 0.95 13.17
C SER A 159 6.31 -0.05 13.01
N PHE A 160 6.08 -1.14 12.29
CA PHE A 160 7.06 -2.19 12.03
C PHE A 160 7.09 -2.53 10.55
N TYR A 161 8.25 -3.01 10.11
CA TYR A 161 8.39 -3.54 8.76
C TYR A 161 9.34 -4.74 8.74
N TYR A 162 9.16 -5.56 7.72
CA TYR A 162 10.06 -6.66 7.39
C TYR A 162 10.28 -6.68 5.87
N VAL A 163 11.55 -6.62 5.45
CA VAL A 163 11.91 -6.82 4.05
C VAL A 163 11.91 -8.31 3.79
N VAL A 164 11.06 -8.74 2.87
CA VAL A 164 10.90 -10.17 2.58
C VAL A 164 12.06 -10.66 1.74
N ASP A 165 12.75 -11.69 2.23
CA ASP A 165 13.77 -12.42 1.49
C ASP A 165 13.12 -13.20 0.34
N ARG A 166 13.90 -13.51 -0.71
CA ARG A 166 13.46 -14.28 -1.89
C ARG A 166 13.73 -15.74 -1.71
#